data_9fb5ce83fd3f266587b5465874432c80
#
_entry.id   9fb5ce83fd3f266587b5465874432c80
#
_cell.length_a   1.000
_cell.length_b   1.000
_cell.length_c   1.000
_cell.angle_alpha   90.00
_cell.angle_beta   90.00
_cell.angle_gamma   90.00
#
_symmetry.space_group_name_H-M   'P 1'
#
loop_
_entity.id
_entity.type
_entity.pdbx_description
1 polymer ?
#
loop_
_entity_poly.entity_id
_entity_poly.type
_entity_poly.pdbx_seq_one_letter_code
_entity_poly.pdbx_strand_id
1 'polypeptide(L)'
;MLNDSAIDILIQPIIQRQIKINNYVLGIIAKRIKEIGEILPSDLHKLESLMRSGSDVQKINQQLAILTRRQVSDIQQLIKNIAANSYLNMKRFYDYKEIPFIPFEENKPLQNIVKAIATQTSKTYKNLAKAQAFMIRDLKNPKILKPTSISDTYKTIIDEAVQANQTAGIDYKTAMRRSMRQLIDSGIRYVSYNTESGRVYSQRLDTAVRRNILDGIRAVNQGVQNETGKQFGADGVEITVHEYPAPDHAAVQGHQFTLAEYSKISPTSSILPDESIDTSNYEKTDDVLFDTDGRQYEVFERKIGTLNCRHFTFSILIGVFPPNHTDKELKAILDRNEKGYKPKNGKKLTMYECTQKQREMETRIRWVKDGQMMAEQAGDEDLAKEYQAKVNKYEAEYKEFSKACGLTVKHYKTRVDGYKKLY
;
A
#
# COMPACT_ATOMS: atom_id res chain seq x y z
N MET A 1 -6.63 1.12 21.73
CA MET A 1 -6.26 1.57 20.36
C MET A 1 -6.38 0.40 19.39
N LEU A 2 -6.66 0.64 18.11
CA LEU A 2 -6.79 -0.43 17.13
C LEU A 2 -5.41 -1.04 16.84
N ASN A 3 -5.31 -2.37 16.88
CA ASN A 3 -4.10 -3.08 16.49
C ASN A 3 -3.94 -3.11 14.95
N ASP A 4 -2.74 -3.43 14.47
CA ASP A 4 -2.42 -3.49 13.03
C ASP A 4 -3.39 -4.34 12.21
N SER A 5 -3.85 -5.48 12.75
CA SER A 5 -4.79 -6.36 12.06
C SER A 5 -6.17 -5.74 11.92
N ALA A 6 -6.65 -5.03 12.95
CA ALA A 6 -7.92 -4.31 12.89
C ALA A 6 -7.86 -3.16 11.88
N ILE A 7 -6.75 -2.39 11.87
CA ILE A 7 -6.53 -1.33 10.88
C ILE A 7 -6.50 -1.92 9.47
N ASP A 8 -5.77 -3.03 9.27
CA ASP A 8 -5.71 -3.73 7.98
C ASP A 8 -7.11 -4.14 7.49
N ILE A 9 -7.98 -4.60 8.36
CA ILE A 9 -9.37 -4.98 8.02
C ILE A 9 -10.20 -3.75 7.65
N LEU A 10 -10.10 -2.66 8.42
CA LEU A 10 -10.86 -1.43 8.18
C LEU A 10 -10.57 -0.78 6.82
N ILE A 11 -9.33 -0.89 6.33
CA ILE A 11 -8.95 -0.31 5.04
C ILE A 11 -9.29 -1.20 3.84
N GLN A 12 -9.62 -2.49 4.05
CA GLN A 12 -9.88 -3.43 2.95
C GLN A 12 -10.95 -2.96 1.94
N PRO A 13 -12.09 -2.39 2.34
CA PRO A 13 -13.09 -1.92 1.36
C PRO A 13 -12.50 -0.92 0.35
N ILE A 14 -11.63 -0.02 0.81
CA ILE A 14 -10.97 0.97 -0.04
C ILE A 14 -9.96 0.28 -0.98
N ILE A 15 -9.17 -0.65 -0.45
CA ILE A 15 -8.18 -1.40 -1.24
C ILE A 15 -8.85 -2.30 -2.28
N GLN A 16 -9.92 -3.02 -1.91
CA GLN A 16 -10.67 -3.87 -2.85
C GLN A 16 -11.29 -3.04 -3.97
N ARG A 17 -11.76 -1.84 -3.68
CA ARG A 17 -12.26 -0.93 -4.73
C ARG A 17 -11.14 -0.51 -5.68
N GLN A 18 -9.92 -0.29 -5.19
CA GLN A 18 -8.78 0.02 -6.05
C GLN A 18 -8.39 -1.16 -6.95
N ILE A 19 -8.43 -2.39 -6.42
CA ILE A 19 -8.23 -3.61 -7.20
C ILE A 19 -9.32 -3.74 -8.28
N LYS A 20 -10.57 -3.45 -7.92
CA LYS A 20 -11.69 -3.47 -8.87
C LYS A 20 -11.52 -2.48 -10.04
N ILE A 21 -10.90 -1.32 -9.78
CA ILE A 21 -10.55 -0.36 -10.84
C ILE A 21 -9.57 -1.00 -11.83
N ASN A 22 -8.50 -1.63 -11.32
CA ASN A 22 -7.53 -2.32 -12.17
C ASN A 22 -8.22 -3.38 -13.06
N ASN A 23 -9.05 -4.22 -12.44
CA ASN A 23 -9.75 -5.29 -13.16
C ASN A 23 -10.77 -4.76 -14.19
N TYR A 24 -11.42 -3.64 -13.89
CA TYR A 24 -12.32 -2.98 -14.83
C TYR A 24 -11.58 -2.51 -16.10
N VAL A 25 -10.41 -1.87 -15.93
CA VAL A 25 -9.60 -1.41 -17.07
C VAL A 25 -9.08 -2.60 -17.89
N LEU A 26 -8.49 -3.60 -17.20
CA LEU A 26 -8.01 -4.82 -17.87
C LEU A 26 -9.15 -5.55 -18.61
N GLY A 27 -10.34 -5.58 -18.00
CA GLY A 27 -11.51 -6.21 -18.57
C GLY A 27 -12.02 -5.55 -19.85
N ILE A 28 -12.02 -4.22 -19.92
CA ILE A 28 -12.38 -3.50 -21.15
C ILE A 28 -11.39 -3.84 -22.26
N ILE A 29 -10.09 -3.84 -21.96
CA ILE A 29 -9.05 -4.18 -22.95
C ILE A 29 -9.23 -5.64 -23.43
N ALA A 30 -9.39 -6.59 -22.50
CA ALA A 30 -9.56 -8.00 -22.80
C ALA A 30 -10.79 -8.27 -23.69
N LYS A 31 -11.93 -7.65 -23.35
CA LYS A 31 -13.16 -7.76 -24.13
C LYS A 31 -12.98 -7.22 -25.55
N ARG A 32 -12.28 -6.08 -25.70
CA ARG A 32 -12.03 -5.51 -27.03
C ARG A 32 -11.09 -6.40 -27.85
N ILE A 33 -10.06 -6.98 -27.24
CA ILE A 33 -9.19 -7.97 -27.90
C ILE A 33 -10.03 -9.15 -28.41
N LYS A 34 -10.93 -9.68 -27.61
CA LYS A 34 -11.83 -10.77 -28.01
C LYS A 34 -12.66 -10.36 -29.23
N GLU A 35 -13.34 -9.21 -29.20
CA GLU A 35 -14.17 -8.70 -30.28
C GLU A 35 -13.39 -8.56 -31.61
N ILE A 36 -12.14 -8.08 -31.55
CA ILE A 36 -11.26 -7.97 -32.72
C ILE A 36 -10.94 -9.36 -33.30
N GLY A 37 -10.65 -10.34 -32.44
CA GLY A 37 -10.37 -11.72 -32.86
C GLY A 37 -11.52 -12.45 -33.50
N GLU A 38 -12.77 -12.02 -33.25
CA GLU A 38 -13.99 -12.57 -33.86
C GLU A 38 -14.33 -11.92 -35.20
N ILE A 39 -13.67 -10.84 -35.62
CA ILE A 39 -13.89 -10.15 -36.89
C ILE A 39 -13.05 -10.79 -38.00
N LEU A 40 -13.63 -11.05 -39.14
CA LEU A 40 -12.89 -11.53 -40.29
C LEU A 40 -11.88 -10.48 -40.78
N PRO A 41 -10.65 -10.86 -41.15
CA PRO A 41 -9.64 -9.93 -41.68
C PRO A 41 -10.10 -9.10 -42.87
N SER A 42 -11.06 -9.63 -43.66
CA SER A 42 -11.68 -8.95 -44.82
C SER A 42 -12.62 -7.81 -44.41
N ASP A 43 -13.04 -7.73 -43.16
CA ASP A 43 -14.08 -6.78 -42.68
C ASP A 43 -13.42 -5.50 -42.15
N LEU A 44 -12.58 -4.86 -42.98
CA LEU A 44 -11.75 -3.68 -42.64
C LEU A 44 -12.56 -2.55 -42.00
N HIS A 45 -13.77 -2.29 -42.50
CA HIS A 45 -14.62 -1.21 -42.01
C HIS A 45 -15.00 -1.40 -40.53
N LYS A 46 -15.27 -2.63 -40.09
CA LYS A 46 -15.54 -2.93 -38.70
C LYS A 46 -14.29 -2.75 -37.83
N LEU A 47 -13.12 -3.20 -38.29
CA LEU A 47 -11.86 -3.04 -37.62
C LEU A 47 -11.50 -1.56 -37.46
N GLU A 48 -11.63 -0.74 -38.52
CA GLU A 48 -11.42 0.70 -38.46
C GLU A 48 -12.39 1.43 -37.50
N SER A 49 -13.66 0.99 -37.48
CA SER A 49 -14.66 1.54 -36.56
C SER A 49 -14.27 1.27 -35.10
N LEU A 50 -13.74 0.10 -34.80
CA LEU A 50 -13.25 -0.22 -33.44
C LEU A 50 -12.02 0.62 -33.01
N MET A 51 -11.09 0.87 -33.96
CA MET A 51 -9.93 1.73 -33.71
C MET A 51 -10.35 3.18 -33.42
N ARG A 52 -11.34 3.70 -34.14
CA ARG A 52 -11.83 5.08 -33.98
C ARG A 52 -12.72 5.29 -32.76
N SER A 53 -13.23 4.22 -32.15
CA SER A 53 -14.13 4.35 -31.00
C SER A 53 -13.39 4.80 -29.73
N GLY A 54 -13.26 6.11 -29.53
CA GLY A 54 -12.80 6.69 -28.24
C GLY A 54 -13.74 6.41 -27.06
N SER A 55 -14.85 5.71 -27.30
CA SER A 55 -15.88 5.44 -26.30
C SER A 55 -15.38 4.63 -25.09
N ASP A 56 -14.47 3.69 -25.29
CA ASP A 56 -13.94 2.86 -24.20
C ASP A 56 -12.97 3.65 -23.32
N VAL A 57 -12.12 4.49 -23.93
CA VAL A 57 -11.25 5.41 -23.17
C VAL A 57 -12.09 6.40 -22.38
N GLN A 58 -13.17 6.93 -22.94
CA GLN A 58 -14.09 7.80 -22.23
C GLN A 58 -14.78 7.08 -21.06
N LYS A 59 -15.27 5.84 -21.27
CA LYS A 59 -15.85 5.00 -20.20
C LYS A 59 -14.85 4.75 -19.08
N ILE A 60 -13.62 4.39 -19.42
CA ILE A 60 -12.53 4.21 -18.44
C ILE A 60 -12.34 5.49 -17.63
N ASN A 61 -12.16 6.64 -18.27
CA ASN A 61 -11.93 7.92 -17.62
C ASN A 61 -13.10 8.35 -16.72
N GLN A 62 -14.34 8.16 -17.19
CA GLN A 62 -15.54 8.45 -16.39
C GLN A 62 -15.61 7.58 -15.13
N GLN A 63 -15.39 6.28 -15.26
CA GLN A 63 -15.40 5.36 -14.12
C GLN A 63 -14.27 5.65 -13.13
N LEU A 64 -13.06 5.95 -13.61
CA LEU A 64 -11.96 6.37 -12.77
C LEU A 64 -12.30 7.64 -11.97
N ALA A 65 -12.95 8.61 -12.60
CA ALA A 65 -13.37 9.84 -11.93
C ALA A 65 -14.42 9.59 -10.83
N ILE A 66 -15.45 8.77 -11.12
CA ILE A 66 -16.50 8.41 -10.16
C ILE A 66 -15.90 7.68 -8.95
N LEU A 67 -15.07 6.66 -9.21
CA LEU A 67 -14.45 5.85 -8.17
C LEU A 67 -13.47 6.67 -7.32
N THR A 68 -12.72 7.60 -7.95
CA THR A 68 -11.82 8.51 -7.24
C THR A 68 -12.58 9.42 -6.26
N ARG A 69 -13.73 9.99 -6.68
CA ARG A 69 -14.56 10.83 -5.81
C ARG A 69 -15.07 10.04 -4.61
N ARG A 70 -15.58 8.85 -4.83
CA ARG A 70 -16.08 7.96 -3.76
C ARG A 70 -14.97 7.57 -2.79
N GLN A 71 -13.79 7.21 -3.29
CA GLN A 71 -12.64 6.88 -2.45
C GLN A 71 -12.20 8.03 -1.56
N VAL A 72 -12.21 9.26 -2.08
CA VAL A 72 -11.88 10.46 -1.29
C VAL A 72 -12.82 10.60 -0.10
N SER A 73 -14.13 10.45 -0.31
CA SER A 73 -15.12 10.52 0.77
C SER A 73 -14.88 9.42 1.82
N ASP A 74 -14.65 8.19 1.37
CA ASP A 74 -14.42 7.05 2.28
C ASP A 74 -13.14 7.23 3.09
N ILE A 75 -12.06 7.74 2.49
CA ILE A 75 -10.80 8.05 3.19
C ILE A 75 -11.03 9.12 4.26
N GLN A 76 -11.74 10.19 3.94
CA GLN A 76 -12.03 11.26 4.89
C GLN A 76 -12.84 10.76 6.09
N GLN A 77 -13.88 9.96 5.82
CA GLN A 77 -14.71 9.38 6.87
C GLN A 77 -13.92 8.40 7.75
N LEU A 78 -13.07 7.57 7.14
CA LEU A 78 -12.20 6.64 7.87
C LEU A 78 -11.26 7.38 8.82
N ILE A 79 -10.58 8.42 8.35
CA ILE A 79 -9.66 9.24 9.16
C ILE A 79 -10.40 9.88 10.33
N LYS A 80 -11.60 10.44 10.09
CA LYS A 80 -12.45 11.03 11.13
C LYS A 80 -12.85 10.01 12.20
N ASN A 81 -13.31 8.83 11.78
CA ASN A 81 -13.73 7.77 12.70
C ASN A 81 -12.57 7.27 13.57
N ILE A 82 -11.37 7.12 12.98
CA ILE A 82 -10.17 6.70 13.73
C ILE A 82 -9.77 7.80 14.74
N ALA A 83 -9.82 9.07 14.33
CA ALA A 83 -9.54 10.18 15.23
C ALA A 83 -10.46 10.21 16.45
N ALA A 84 -11.78 10.10 16.22
CA ALA A 84 -12.77 10.10 17.30
C ALA A 84 -12.53 8.95 18.29
N ASN A 85 -12.27 7.74 17.78
CA ASN A 85 -11.94 6.58 18.61
C ASN A 85 -10.62 6.75 19.36
N SER A 86 -9.58 7.28 18.70
CA SER A 86 -8.29 7.55 19.33
C SER A 86 -8.42 8.58 20.45
N TYR A 87 -9.17 9.64 20.21
CA TYR A 87 -9.45 10.69 21.20
C TYR A 87 -10.22 10.16 22.42
N LEU A 88 -11.27 9.35 22.18
CA LEU A 88 -12.03 8.74 23.26
C LEU A 88 -11.14 7.91 24.21
N ASN A 89 -10.14 7.21 23.69
CA ASN A 89 -9.20 6.46 24.50
C ASN A 89 -8.30 7.35 25.39
N MET A 90 -8.24 8.65 25.08
CA MET A 90 -7.47 9.61 25.91
C MET A 90 -8.27 10.10 27.12
N LYS A 91 -9.57 9.84 27.20
CA LYS A 91 -10.44 10.31 28.28
C LYS A 91 -9.87 10.02 29.68
N ARG A 92 -9.27 8.84 29.87
CA ARG A 92 -8.60 8.45 31.14
C ARG A 92 -7.55 9.44 31.64
N PHE A 93 -6.85 10.15 30.75
CA PHE A 93 -5.84 11.14 31.11
C PHE A 93 -6.48 12.45 31.58
N TYR A 94 -7.61 12.83 30.99
CA TYR A 94 -8.43 13.96 31.43
C TYR A 94 -9.03 13.68 32.81
N ASP A 95 -9.57 12.46 33.01
CA ASP A 95 -10.11 12.04 34.30
C ASP A 95 -9.01 12.04 35.40
N TYR A 96 -7.80 11.58 35.06
CA TYR A 96 -6.64 11.60 35.99
C TYR A 96 -6.22 13.01 36.38
N LYS A 97 -6.21 13.95 35.42
CA LYS A 97 -5.84 15.36 35.65
C LYS A 97 -7.00 16.22 36.14
N GLU A 98 -8.18 15.64 36.32
CA GLU A 98 -9.41 16.38 36.70
C GLU A 98 -9.72 17.54 35.74
N ILE A 99 -9.37 17.38 34.44
CA ILE A 99 -9.63 18.37 33.38
C ILE A 99 -10.93 17.95 32.64
N PRO A 100 -11.83 18.89 32.32
CA PRO A 100 -13.04 18.59 31.55
C PRO A 100 -12.72 17.95 30.21
N PHE A 101 -13.30 16.77 29.94
CA PHE A 101 -13.21 16.11 28.64
C PHE A 101 -14.25 16.71 27.70
N ILE A 102 -13.80 17.45 26.68
CA ILE A 102 -14.66 18.06 25.67
C ILE A 102 -15.01 16.98 24.65
N PRO A 103 -16.28 16.74 24.30
CA PRO A 103 -16.65 15.80 23.23
C PRO A 103 -15.94 16.09 21.91
N PHE A 104 -15.63 15.06 21.12
CA PHE A 104 -14.90 15.21 19.85
C PHE A 104 -15.55 16.24 18.92
N GLU A 105 -16.89 16.23 18.86
CA GLU A 105 -17.70 17.13 18.00
C GLU A 105 -17.61 18.59 18.42
N GLU A 106 -17.22 18.89 19.64
CA GLU A 106 -17.09 20.23 20.20
C GLU A 106 -15.63 20.69 20.27
N ASN A 107 -14.68 19.76 20.16
CA ASN A 107 -13.24 20.05 20.24
C ASN A 107 -12.72 20.62 18.90
N LYS A 108 -12.90 21.92 18.70
CA LYS A 108 -12.52 22.62 17.45
C LYS A 108 -11.04 22.47 17.08
N PRO A 109 -10.06 22.63 17.99
CA PRO A 109 -8.66 22.42 17.65
C PRO A 109 -8.40 21.02 17.09
N LEU A 110 -8.92 19.98 17.74
CA LEU A 110 -8.77 18.60 17.30
C LEU A 110 -9.45 18.35 15.95
N GLN A 111 -10.65 18.88 15.75
CA GLN A 111 -11.36 18.78 14.46
C GLN A 111 -10.58 19.43 13.32
N ASN A 112 -9.93 20.57 13.55
CA ASN A 112 -9.10 21.24 12.55
C ASN A 112 -7.90 20.38 12.14
N ILE A 113 -7.23 19.75 13.11
CA ILE A 113 -6.11 18.81 12.87
C ILE A 113 -6.60 17.63 12.04
N VAL A 114 -7.71 17.01 12.44
CA VAL A 114 -8.28 15.86 11.73
C VAL A 114 -8.70 16.22 10.30
N LYS A 115 -9.33 17.38 10.11
CA LYS A 115 -9.71 17.90 8.80
C LYS A 115 -8.48 18.15 7.91
N ALA A 116 -7.42 18.73 8.45
CA ALA A 116 -6.17 18.96 7.71
C ALA A 116 -5.55 17.65 7.24
N ILE A 117 -5.42 16.66 8.13
CA ILE A 117 -4.85 15.35 7.82
C ILE A 117 -5.73 14.59 6.82
N ALA A 118 -7.05 14.58 6.99
CA ALA A 118 -7.98 13.95 6.05
C ALA A 118 -7.90 14.59 4.65
N THR A 119 -7.77 15.92 4.60
CA THR A 119 -7.59 16.67 3.35
C THR A 119 -6.27 16.32 2.69
N GLN A 120 -5.16 16.29 3.44
CA GLN A 120 -3.85 15.93 2.93
C GLN A 120 -3.82 14.49 2.40
N THR A 121 -4.31 13.52 3.18
CA THR A 121 -4.39 12.11 2.76
C THR A 121 -5.20 11.95 1.48
N SER A 122 -6.34 12.65 1.38
CA SER A 122 -7.19 12.65 0.19
C SER A 122 -6.52 13.33 -1.01
N LYS A 123 -5.74 14.40 -0.79
CA LYS A 123 -4.96 15.07 -1.85
C LYS A 123 -3.88 14.14 -2.39
N THR A 124 -3.15 13.47 -1.50
CA THR A 124 -2.15 12.45 -1.90
C THR A 124 -2.81 11.33 -2.69
N TYR A 125 -3.96 10.80 -2.25
CA TYR A 125 -4.71 9.80 -3.01
C TYR A 125 -5.09 10.31 -4.42
N LYS A 126 -5.57 11.56 -4.54
CA LYS A 126 -5.88 12.15 -5.86
C LYS A 126 -4.65 12.23 -6.76
N ASN A 127 -3.48 12.53 -6.20
CA ASN A 127 -2.23 12.57 -6.95
C ASN A 127 -1.82 11.16 -7.42
N LEU A 128 -1.93 10.14 -6.54
CA LEU A 128 -1.73 8.74 -6.91
C LEU A 128 -2.67 8.33 -8.06
N ALA A 129 -3.94 8.74 -7.98
CA ALA A 129 -4.94 8.45 -9.01
C ALA A 129 -4.69 9.19 -10.34
N LYS A 130 -3.99 10.32 -10.33
CA LYS A 130 -3.60 11.04 -11.56
C LYS A 130 -2.33 10.47 -12.20
N ALA A 131 -1.41 9.96 -11.40
CA ALA A 131 -0.14 9.40 -11.86
C ALA A 131 -0.22 7.90 -12.19
N GLN A 132 -1.38 7.46 -12.73
CA GLN A 132 -1.62 6.07 -13.11
C GLN A 132 -1.03 5.75 -14.47
N ALA A 133 -0.29 4.66 -14.57
CA ALA A 133 0.30 4.18 -15.82
C ALA A 133 0.44 2.65 -15.82
N PHE A 134 0.63 2.08 -17.01
CA PHE A 134 1.22 0.77 -17.18
C PHE A 134 2.72 0.90 -17.43
N MET A 135 3.50 -0.08 -16.98
CA MET A 135 4.92 -0.19 -17.31
C MET A 135 5.07 -1.10 -18.52
N ILE A 136 5.14 -0.50 -19.69
CA ILE A 136 5.17 -1.22 -20.98
C ILE A 136 6.60 -1.33 -21.50
N ARG A 137 6.96 -2.45 -22.12
CA ARG A 137 8.29 -2.62 -22.74
C ARG A 137 8.44 -1.64 -23.90
N ASP A 138 9.59 -0.96 -23.93
CA ASP A 138 9.90 -0.08 -25.04
C ASP A 138 10.09 -0.89 -26.33
N LEU A 139 9.43 -0.47 -27.41
CA LEU A 139 9.51 -1.16 -28.69
C LEU A 139 10.94 -1.14 -29.30
N LYS A 140 11.71 -0.07 -29.05
CA LYS A 140 13.08 0.08 -29.55
C LYS A 140 14.11 -0.63 -28.64
N ASN A 141 13.83 -0.74 -27.34
CA ASN A 141 14.68 -1.44 -26.40
C ASN A 141 13.83 -2.25 -25.41
N PRO A 142 13.52 -3.52 -25.70
CA PRO A 142 12.64 -4.36 -24.88
C PRO A 142 13.13 -4.64 -23.45
N LYS A 143 14.38 -4.28 -23.13
CA LYS A 143 14.92 -4.35 -21.77
C LYS A 143 14.45 -3.19 -20.90
N ILE A 144 13.98 -2.10 -21.50
CA ILE A 144 13.51 -0.91 -20.79
C ILE A 144 11.98 -0.98 -20.64
N LEU A 145 11.50 -0.72 -19.43
CA LEU A 145 10.08 -0.50 -19.14
C LEU A 145 9.82 1.00 -19.09
N LYS A 146 8.83 1.46 -19.86
CA LYS A 146 8.39 2.85 -19.88
C LYS A 146 6.99 3.00 -19.28
N PRO A 147 6.76 4.03 -18.46
CA PRO A 147 5.41 4.37 -18.03
C PRO A 147 4.62 4.88 -19.22
N THR A 148 3.47 4.24 -19.46
CA THR A 148 2.55 4.57 -20.56
C THR A 148 1.18 4.81 -19.98
N SER A 149 0.52 5.91 -20.34
CA SER A 149 -0.81 6.23 -19.85
C SER A 149 -1.81 5.10 -20.14
N ILE A 150 -2.88 5.00 -19.35
CA ILE A 150 -3.92 3.99 -19.58
C ILE A 150 -4.51 4.14 -20.99
N SER A 151 -4.74 5.40 -21.43
CA SER A 151 -5.28 5.69 -22.76
C SER A 151 -4.35 5.26 -23.89
N ASP A 152 -3.05 5.58 -23.78
CA ASP A 152 -2.08 5.24 -24.81
C ASP A 152 -1.80 3.73 -24.82
N THR A 153 -1.77 3.10 -23.65
CA THR A 153 -1.67 1.64 -23.54
C THR A 153 -2.86 0.96 -24.23
N TYR A 154 -4.08 1.43 -23.96
CA TYR A 154 -5.29 0.92 -24.63
C TYR A 154 -5.15 1.02 -26.14
N LYS A 155 -4.82 2.21 -26.68
CA LYS A 155 -4.67 2.43 -28.12
C LYS A 155 -3.61 1.49 -28.71
N THR A 156 -2.41 1.46 -28.12
CA THR A 156 -1.31 0.60 -28.62
C THR A 156 -1.72 -0.86 -28.68
N ILE A 157 -2.33 -1.39 -27.63
CA ILE A 157 -2.76 -2.80 -27.60
C ILE A 157 -3.86 -3.09 -28.62
N ILE A 158 -4.78 -2.17 -28.83
CA ILE A 158 -5.85 -2.34 -29.83
C ILE A 158 -5.29 -2.25 -31.25
N ASP A 159 -4.37 -1.34 -31.52
CA ASP A 159 -3.68 -1.23 -32.79
C ASP A 159 -2.87 -2.52 -33.09
N GLU A 160 -2.13 -3.05 -32.11
CA GLU A 160 -1.42 -4.33 -32.22
C GLU A 160 -2.40 -5.49 -32.50
N ALA A 161 -3.57 -5.51 -31.84
CA ALA A 161 -4.60 -6.52 -32.05
C ALA A 161 -5.17 -6.50 -33.50
N VAL A 162 -5.44 -5.30 -33.99
CA VAL A 162 -5.95 -5.11 -35.37
C VAL A 162 -4.87 -5.53 -36.37
N GLN A 163 -3.62 -5.09 -36.20
CA GLN A 163 -2.53 -5.50 -37.10
C GLN A 163 -2.33 -7.02 -37.08
N ALA A 164 -2.33 -7.65 -35.91
CA ALA A 164 -2.20 -9.11 -35.81
C ALA A 164 -3.35 -9.86 -36.43
N ASN A 165 -4.57 -9.32 -36.41
CA ASN A 165 -5.73 -9.89 -37.08
C ASN A 165 -5.60 -9.79 -38.61
N GLN A 166 -5.04 -8.67 -39.11
CA GLN A 166 -4.91 -8.43 -40.57
C GLN A 166 -3.72 -9.16 -41.21
N THR A 167 -2.66 -9.44 -40.46
CA THR A 167 -1.43 -10.06 -40.96
C THR A 167 -1.54 -11.59 -40.87
N ALA A 168 -1.75 -12.27 -41.98
CA ALA A 168 -1.88 -13.74 -42.07
C ALA A 168 -0.61 -14.53 -41.58
N GLY A 169 0.47 -13.87 -41.22
CA GLY A 169 1.75 -14.48 -40.83
C GLY A 169 1.98 -14.63 -39.32
N ILE A 170 1.14 -14.05 -38.48
CA ILE A 170 1.29 -14.13 -37.03
C ILE A 170 0.01 -14.73 -36.43
N ASP A 171 0.14 -15.82 -35.65
CA ASP A 171 -0.99 -16.34 -34.89
C ASP A 171 -1.53 -15.25 -33.95
N TYR A 172 -2.72 -14.74 -34.23
CA TYR A 172 -3.43 -13.71 -33.48
C TYR A 172 -3.47 -14.04 -31.97
N LYS A 173 -3.78 -15.30 -31.65
CA LYS A 173 -3.87 -15.76 -30.27
C LYS A 173 -2.53 -15.61 -29.53
N THR A 174 -1.42 -15.94 -30.18
CA THR A 174 -0.06 -15.80 -29.61
C THR A 174 0.32 -14.35 -29.40
N ALA A 175 0.06 -13.48 -30.38
CA ALA A 175 0.33 -12.05 -30.28
C ALA A 175 -0.48 -11.43 -29.11
N MET A 176 -1.75 -11.74 -29.02
CA MET A 176 -2.63 -11.19 -27.97
C MET A 176 -2.29 -11.72 -26.59
N ARG A 177 -1.91 -12.99 -26.47
CA ARG A 177 -1.38 -13.52 -25.18
C ARG A 177 -0.14 -12.77 -24.70
N ARG A 178 0.76 -12.37 -25.60
CA ARG A 178 1.94 -11.57 -25.24
C ARG A 178 1.52 -10.21 -24.67
N SER A 179 0.65 -9.48 -25.35
CA SER A 179 0.17 -8.17 -24.92
C SER A 179 -0.61 -8.27 -23.60
N MET A 180 -1.50 -9.26 -23.45
CA MET A 180 -2.21 -9.51 -22.18
C MET A 180 -1.25 -9.80 -21.03
N ARG A 181 -0.26 -10.68 -21.22
CA ARG A 181 0.74 -10.96 -20.17
C ARG A 181 1.48 -9.70 -19.78
N GLN A 182 1.86 -8.85 -20.71
CA GLN A 182 2.53 -7.58 -20.41
C GLN A 182 1.67 -6.65 -19.56
N LEU A 183 0.37 -6.54 -19.86
CA LEU A 183 -0.58 -5.75 -19.06
C LEU A 183 -0.78 -6.33 -17.66
N ILE A 184 -0.91 -7.66 -17.56
CA ILE A 184 -1.06 -8.36 -16.29
C ILE A 184 0.19 -8.20 -15.44
N ASP A 185 1.39 -8.37 -16.04
CA ASP A 185 2.67 -8.24 -15.36
C ASP A 185 2.89 -6.83 -14.81
N SER A 186 2.49 -5.82 -15.56
CA SER A 186 2.51 -4.44 -15.10
C SER A 186 1.46 -4.19 -14.01
N GLY A 187 0.19 -4.49 -14.27
CA GLY A 187 -0.94 -3.92 -13.55
C GLY A 187 -0.96 -2.40 -13.64
N ILE A 188 -2.00 -1.75 -13.14
CA ILE A 188 -1.99 -0.30 -13.01
C ILE A 188 -1.04 0.10 -11.87
N ARG A 189 -0.12 0.99 -12.18
CA ARG A 189 0.92 1.45 -11.26
C ARG A 189 0.79 2.94 -11.00
N TYR A 190 1.18 3.33 -9.79
CA TYR A 190 1.62 4.67 -9.50
C TYR A 190 3.06 4.83 -10.01
N VAL A 191 3.34 5.93 -10.69
CA VAL A 191 4.66 6.22 -11.23
C VAL A 191 5.10 7.61 -10.79
N SER A 192 6.30 7.72 -10.25
CA SER A 192 6.96 8.99 -9.99
C SER A 192 8.36 9.01 -10.62
N TYR A 193 8.81 10.20 -10.94
CA TYR A 193 10.13 10.45 -11.52
C TYR A 193 11.00 11.12 -10.47
N ASN A 194 12.16 10.54 -10.19
CA ASN A 194 13.20 11.27 -9.46
C ASN A 194 13.91 12.19 -10.46
N THR A 195 13.75 13.50 -10.30
CA THR A 195 14.31 14.51 -11.20
C THR A 195 15.82 14.61 -11.14
N GLU A 196 16.43 14.25 -10.01
CA GLU A 196 17.88 14.32 -9.82
C GLU A 196 18.62 13.12 -10.42
N SER A 197 18.10 11.90 -10.23
CA SER A 197 18.74 10.67 -10.70
C SER A 197 18.19 10.16 -12.04
N GLY A 198 17.11 10.74 -12.56
CA GLY A 198 16.39 10.23 -13.73
C GLY A 198 15.73 8.86 -13.51
N ARG A 199 15.74 8.34 -12.29
CA ARG A 199 15.14 7.05 -11.95
C ARG A 199 13.62 7.13 -11.97
N VAL A 200 12.99 6.14 -12.59
CA VAL A 200 11.54 5.94 -12.53
C VAL A 200 11.25 5.01 -11.36
N TYR A 201 10.54 5.54 -10.36
CA TYR A 201 9.96 4.73 -9.31
C TYR A 201 8.55 4.30 -9.71
N SER A 202 8.23 3.03 -9.56
CA SER A 202 6.88 2.54 -9.83
C SER A 202 6.44 1.50 -8.80
N GLN A 203 5.20 1.60 -8.37
CA GLN A 203 4.57 0.70 -7.42
C GLN A 203 3.16 0.36 -7.88
N ARG A 204 2.67 -0.86 -7.59
CA ARG A 204 1.25 -1.18 -7.86
C ARG A 204 0.35 -0.17 -7.15
N LEU A 205 -0.67 0.30 -7.84
CA LEU A 205 -1.52 1.38 -7.33
C LEU A 205 -2.27 0.97 -6.05
N ASP A 206 -2.73 -0.27 -5.94
CA ASP A 206 -3.38 -0.80 -4.73
C ASP A 206 -2.43 -0.77 -3.51
N THR A 207 -1.15 -1.03 -3.73
CA THR A 207 -0.11 -0.96 -2.69
C THR A 207 0.20 0.48 -2.29
N ALA A 208 0.32 1.40 -3.27
CA ALA A 208 0.54 2.81 -3.02
C ALA A 208 -0.64 3.45 -2.25
N VAL A 209 -1.88 3.15 -2.65
CA VAL A 209 -3.09 3.62 -1.95
C VAL A 209 -3.16 3.07 -0.53
N ARG A 210 -2.84 1.79 -0.33
CA ARG A 210 -2.77 1.20 1.02
C ARG A 210 -1.79 1.96 1.90
N ARG A 211 -0.58 2.25 1.39
CA ARG A 211 0.43 3.01 2.13
C ARG A 211 -0.07 4.39 2.50
N ASN A 212 -0.59 5.15 1.54
CA ASN A 212 -1.14 6.48 1.78
C ASN A 212 -2.20 6.50 2.89
N ILE A 213 -3.11 5.52 2.92
CA ILE A 213 -4.15 5.44 3.96
C ILE A 213 -3.53 5.12 5.33
N LEU A 214 -2.60 4.18 5.39
CA LEU A 214 -1.92 3.82 6.64
C LEU A 214 -1.12 5.00 7.21
N ASP A 215 -0.46 5.77 6.35
CA ASP A 215 0.26 6.98 6.75
C ASP A 215 -0.70 8.06 7.26
N GLY A 216 -1.87 8.21 6.62
CA GLY A 216 -2.94 9.09 7.11
C GLY A 216 -3.48 8.67 8.48
N ILE A 217 -3.70 7.38 8.70
CA ILE A 217 -4.14 6.82 9.99
C ILE A 217 -3.08 7.08 11.07
N ARG A 218 -1.81 6.84 10.77
CA ARG A 218 -0.72 7.15 11.69
C ARG A 218 -0.67 8.64 12.02
N ALA A 219 -0.73 9.49 10.99
CA ALA A 219 -0.68 10.94 11.17
C ALA A 219 -1.83 11.45 12.05
N VAL A 220 -3.05 10.93 11.89
CA VAL A 220 -4.18 11.35 12.72
C VAL A 220 -4.06 10.86 14.16
N ASN A 221 -3.57 9.63 14.38
CA ASN A 221 -3.30 9.15 15.74
C ASN A 221 -2.24 10.05 16.41
N GLN A 222 -1.15 10.38 15.71
CA GLN A 222 -0.12 11.29 16.23
C GLN A 222 -0.68 12.70 16.50
N GLY A 223 -1.50 13.22 15.60
CA GLY A 223 -2.15 14.52 15.78
C GLY A 223 -3.06 14.57 17.02
N VAL A 224 -3.84 13.51 17.26
CA VAL A 224 -4.65 13.36 18.45
C VAL A 224 -3.77 13.32 19.70
N GLN A 225 -2.70 12.51 19.72
CA GLN A 225 -1.77 12.41 20.84
C GLN A 225 -1.10 13.75 21.16
N ASN A 226 -0.61 14.44 20.14
CA ASN A 226 0.05 15.73 20.31
C ASN A 226 -0.90 16.80 20.89
N GLU A 227 -2.13 16.88 20.37
CA GLU A 227 -3.10 17.87 20.81
C GLU A 227 -3.57 17.59 22.25
N THR A 228 -3.91 16.34 22.55
CA THR A 228 -4.33 15.95 23.88
C THR A 228 -3.17 16.05 24.88
N GLY A 229 -1.95 15.66 24.48
CA GLY A 229 -0.75 15.80 25.30
C GLY A 229 -0.51 17.23 25.74
N LYS A 230 -0.66 18.22 24.86
CA LYS A 230 -0.58 19.64 25.20
C LYS A 230 -1.60 20.04 26.25
N GLN A 231 -2.84 19.55 26.15
CA GLN A 231 -3.95 19.90 27.06
C GLN A 231 -3.71 19.39 28.48
N PHE A 232 -3.10 18.21 28.66
CA PHE A 232 -2.77 17.70 30.00
C PHE A 232 -1.31 17.94 30.44
N GLY A 233 -0.53 18.68 29.64
CA GLY A 233 0.83 19.09 30.00
C GLY A 233 1.86 17.95 29.92
N ALA A 234 1.76 17.11 28.87
CA ALA A 234 2.73 16.05 28.63
C ALA A 234 4.16 16.62 28.49
N ASP A 235 5.12 15.99 29.16
CA ASP A 235 6.54 16.31 29.12
C ASP A 235 7.40 15.24 28.43
N GLY A 236 6.77 14.12 28.07
CA GLY A 236 7.40 13.01 27.37
C GLY A 236 6.46 12.26 26.42
N VAL A 237 7.06 11.27 25.77
CA VAL A 237 6.38 10.34 24.87
C VAL A 237 6.85 8.91 25.11
N GLU A 238 5.96 7.95 24.85
CA GLU A 238 6.31 6.53 24.74
C GLU A 238 6.06 6.08 23.30
N ILE A 239 7.05 5.41 22.68
CA ILE A 239 6.95 4.91 21.32
C ILE A 239 6.15 3.60 21.32
N THR A 240 5.16 3.48 20.41
CA THR A 240 4.36 2.25 20.28
C THR A 240 5.21 1.04 19.88
N VAL A 241 4.75 -0.15 20.28
CA VAL A 241 5.45 -1.42 20.04
C VAL A 241 4.82 -2.17 18.89
N HIS A 242 5.64 -2.71 18.00
CA HIS A 242 5.28 -3.66 16.96
C HIS A 242 5.96 -5.01 17.20
N GLU A 243 5.27 -6.09 16.90
CA GLU A 243 5.77 -7.45 17.15
C GLU A 243 7.02 -7.79 16.31
N TYR A 244 7.06 -7.26 15.08
CA TYR A 244 8.18 -7.47 14.16
C TYR A 244 8.65 -6.10 13.62
N PRO A 245 9.40 -5.34 14.41
CA PRO A 245 9.85 -4.01 14.04
C PRO A 245 10.94 -4.07 12.97
N ALA A 246 11.02 -3.00 12.18
CA ALA A 246 12.16 -2.78 11.30
C ALA A 246 13.44 -2.53 12.12
N PRO A 247 14.63 -2.90 11.60
CA PRO A 247 15.88 -2.83 12.35
C PRO A 247 16.20 -1.47 12.97
N ASP A 248 15.92 -0.38 12.24
CA ASP A 248 16.20 1.00 12.64
C ASP A 248 15.32 1.52 13.79
N HIS A 249 14.15 0.92 13.99
CA HIS A 249 13.23 1.32 15.07
C HIS A 249 13.07 0.26 16.17
N ALA A 250 13.72 -0.88 16.00
CA ALA A 250 13.55 -2.02 16.88
C ALA A 250 13.98 -1.72 18.33
N ALA A 251 15.09 -0.98 18.50
CA ALA A 251 15.66 -0.70 19.82
C ALA A 251 14.89 0.37 20.61
N VAL A 252 14.27 1.34 19.93
CA VAL A 252 13.62 2.50 20.58
C VAL A 252 12.15 2.30 20.89
N GLN A 253 11.51 1.27 20.31
CA GLN A 253 10.08 1.01 20.56
C GLN A 253 9.82 0.61 22.01
N GLY A 254 8.70 1.06 22.58
CA GLY A 254 8.26 0.75 23.94
C GLY A 254 8.98 1.56 25.02
N HIS A 255 10.01 2.33 24.69
CA HIS A 255 10.71 3.18 25.61
C HIS A 255 10.11 4.59 25.69
N GLN A 256 10.35 5.26 26.84
CA GLN A 256 9.87 6.60 27.13
C GLN A 256 11.00 7.62 26.93
N PHE A 257 10.67 8.75 26.30
CA PHE A 257 11.62 9.80 25.96
C PHE A 257 11.06 11.17 26.35
N THR A 258 11.94 12.10 26.77
CA THR A 258 11.54 13.50 26.87
C THR A 258 11.15 14.05 25.51
N LEU A 259 10.37 15.13 25.45
CA LEU A 259 10.03 15.77 24.18
C LEU A 259 11.27 16.25 23.41
N ALA A 260 12.33 16.68 24.14
CA ALA A 260 13.60 17.10 23.55
C ALA A 260 14.31 15.93 22.85
N GLU A 261 14.45 14.79 23.52
CA GLU A 261 15.06 13.59 22.94
C GLU A 261 14.23 13.05 21.76
N TYR A 262 12.92 12.98 21.90
CA TYR A 262 12.04 12.54 20.82
C TYR A 262 12.15 13.41 19.57
N SER A 263 12.44 14.72 19.70
CA SER A 263 12.60 15.62 18.57
C SER A 263 13.72 15.19 17.61
N LYS A 264 14.74 14.46 18.10
CA LYS A 264 15.85 13.94 17.28
C LYS A 264 15.41 12.85 16.29
N ILE A 265 14.36 12.10 16.63
CA ILE A 265 13.84 10.96 15.84
C ILE A 265 12.43 11.17 15.27
N SER A 266 11.79 12.29 15.60
CA SER A 266 10.49 12.65 15.02
C SER A 266 10.65 13.42 13.71
N PRO A 267 9.69 13.33 12.79
CA PRO A 267 9.72 14.16 11.60
C PRO A 267 9.48 15.63 11.98
N THR A 268 10.27 16.52 11.42
CA THR A 268 10.13 17.98 11.61
C THR A 268 8.86 18.56 10.99
N SER A 269 8.21 17.80 10.10
CA SER A 269 7.00 18.19 9.40
C SER A 269 6.01 17.02 9.40
N SER A 270 4.72 17.33 9.57
CA SER A 270 3.63 16.38 9.32
C SER A 270 3.42 16.10 7.82
N ILE A 271 4.18 16.75 6.95
CA ILE A 271 4.20 16.47 5.52
C ILE A 271 4.83 15.09 5.32
N LEU A 272 4.12 14.20 4.64
CA LEU A 272 4.65 12.90 4.27
C LEU A 272 5.92 13.13 3.42
N PRO A 273 7.05 12.49 3.75
CA PRO A 273 8.28 12.65 2.99
C PRO A 273 8.09 12.20 1.55
N ASP A 274 8.91 12.76 0.65
CA ASP A 274 8.94 12.36 -0.74
C ASP A 274 9.18 10.84 -0.85
N GLU A 275 8.39 10.20 -1.71
CA GLU A 275 8.41 8.74 -1.92
C GLU A 275 9.70 8.22 -2.56
N SER A 276 10.62 9.12 -2.91
CA SER A 276 11.92 8.79 -3.52
C SER A 276 12.95 8.23 -2.54
N ILE A 277 12.70 8.29 -1.23
CA ILE A 277 13.65 7.81 -0.22
C ILE A 277 13.63 6.29 -0.17
N ASP A 278 14.82 5.70 -0.30
CA ASP A 278 15.02 4.25 -0.17
C ASP A 278 14.74 3.81 1.27
N THR A 279 13.62 3.11 1.48
CA THR A 279 13.21 2.60 2.79
C THR A 279 14.00 1.36 3.24
N SER A 280 14.88 0.83 2.39
CA SER A 280 15.78 -0.29 2.73
C SER A 280 17.12 0.18 3.30
N ASN A 281 17.40 1.49 3.24
CA ASN A 281 18.61 2.08 3.80
C ASN A 281 18.41 2.43 5.25
N TYR A 282 19.09 1.72 6.15
CA TYR A 282 19.09 1.94 7.61
C TYR A 282 20.36 2.66 8.03
N GLU A 283 20.71 3.76 7.36
CA GLU A 283 21.89 4.55 7.70
C GLU A 283 21.73 5.22 9.06
N LYS A 284 22.80 5.17 9.84
CA LYS A 284 22.89 5.81 11.15
C LYS A 284 23.36 7.24 10.99
N THR A 285 22.89 8.10 11.86
CA THR A 285 23.40 9.45 12.03
C THR A 285 24.45 9.48 13.16
N ASP A 286 25.14 10.60 13.29
CA ASP A 286 26.09 10.83 14.41
C ASP A 286 25.34 11.18 15.73
N ASP A 287 24.03 11.39 15.68
CA ASP A 287 23.24 11.73 16.85
C ASP A 287 23.03 10.50 17.75
N VAL A 288 22.91 10.76 19.04
CA VAL A 288 22.53 9.78 20.06
C VAL A 288 21.24 10.21 20.76
N LEU A 289 20.48 9.22 21.19
CA LEU A 289 19.19 9.37 21.85
C LEU A 289 19.27 8.75 23.25
N PHE A 290 18.68 9.39 24.26
CA PHE A 290 18.60 8.86 25.62
C PHE A 290 17.13 8.72 26.03
N ASP A 291 16.77 7.55 26.58
CA ASP A 291 15.46 7.38 27.20
C ASP A 291 15.40 8.00 28.62
N THR A 292 14.23 7.92 29.23
CA THR A 292 14.03 8.47 30.60
C THR A 292 14.82 7.73 31.69
N ASP A 293 15.30 6.52 31.41
CA ASP A 293 16.16 5.72 32.30
C ASP A 293 17.65 5.96 32.03
N GLY A 294 18.01 6.84 31.10
CA GLY A 294 19.37 7.19 30.71
C GLY A 294 20.06 6.17 29.78
N ARG A 295 19.33 5.25 29.18
CA ARG A 295 19.89 4.32 28.22
C ARG A 295 20.09 5.01 26.85
N GLN A 296 21.24 4.72 26.25
CA GLN A 296 21.64 5.31 24.98
C GLN A 296 21.19 4.44 23.80
N TYR A 297 20.68 5.10 22.74
CA TYR A 297 20.27 4.47 21.47
C TYR A 297 20.89 5.18 20.28
N GLU A 298 21.05 4.44 19.20
CA GLU A 298 21.49 4.95 17.90
C GLU A 298 20.32 5.67 17.20
N VAL A 299 20.61 6.74 16.49
CA VAL A 299 19.65 7.48 15.66
C VAL A 299 19.85 7.14 14.20
N PHE A 300 18.77 6.87 13.50
CA PHE A 300 18.79 6.56 12.06
C PHE A 300 18.21 7.74 11.27
N GLU A 301 18.64 7.86 10.00
CA GLU A 301 18.12 8.88 9.10
C GLU A 301 16.60 8.77 8.92
N ARG A 302 16.07 7.55 8.84
CA ARG A 302 14.65 7.31 8.76
C ARG A 302 13.97 7.60 10.10
N LYS A 303 13.27 8.72 10.18
CA LYS A 303 12.58 9.16 11.40
C LYS A 303 11.35 8.31 11.71
N ILE A 304 11.01 8.19 13.00
CA ILE A 304 9.80 7.52 13.49
C ILE A 304 8.57 8.14 12.84
N GLY A 305 7.69 7.30 12.30
CA GLY A 305 6.46 7.75 11.66
C GLY A 305 6.59 8.21 10.21
N THR A 306 7.73 7.96 9.55
CA THR A 306 7.93 8.24 8.13
C THR A 306 8.02 6.94 7.31
N LEU A 307 7.83 7.01 6.00
CA LEU A 307 8.20 5.95 5.03
C LEU A 307 7.76 4.53 5.43
N ASN A 308 6.46 4.28 5.57
CA ASN A 308 5.90 3.00 6.04
C ASN A 308 6.18 2.65 7.50
N CYS A 309 6.82 3.49 8.27
CA CYS A 309 6.89 3.32 9.71
C CYS A 309 5.48 3.43 10.30
N ARG A 310 5.07 2.43 11.06
CA ARG A 310 3.75 2.39 11.70
C ARG A 310 3.78 2.90 13.13
N HIS A 311 4.97 3.15 13.68
CA HIS A 311 5.11 3.70 15.00
C HIS A 311 4.48 5.10 15.07
N PHE A 312 3.82 5.36 16.16
CA PHE A 312 3.43 6.67 16.64
C PHE A 312 3.71 6.71 18.15
N THR A 313 3.45 7.82 18.81
CA THR A 313 3.78 7.96 20.23
C THR A 313 2.53 8.18 21.05
N PHE A 314 2.59 7.73 22.30
CA PHE A 314 1.68 8.17 23.36
C PHE A 314 2.29 9.36 24.08
N SER A 315 1.53 10.43 24.25
CA SER A 315 1.92 11.54 25.12
C SER A 315 1.79 11.09 26.58
N ILE A 316 2.83 11.30 27.39
CA ILE A 316 2.90 10.86 28.78
C ILE A 316 3.35 11.98 29.71
N LEU A 317 3.16 11.74 31.01
CA LEU A 317 3.81 12.47 32.11
C LEU A 317 4.89 11.56 32.66
N ILE A 318 6.15 11.96 32.49
CA ILE A 318 7.31 11.20 32.94
C ILE A 318 7.26 11.01 34.45
N GLY A 319 7.55 9.78 34.91
CA GLY A 319 7.50 9.42 36.33
C GLY A 319 6.08 9.22 36.91
N VAL A 320 5.03 9.57 36.17
CA VAL A 320 3.63 9.36 36.57
C VAL A 320 3.04 8.10 35.92
N PHE A 321 3.28 7.95 34.61
CA PHE A 321 2.81 6.79 33.87
C PHE A 321 3.93 5.78 33.67
N PRO A 322 3.80 4.55 34.22
CA PRO A 322 4.78 3.51 33.94
C PRO A 322 4.75 3.13 32.45
N PRO A 323 5.87 2.64 31.88
CA PRO A 323 5.90 2.11 30.54
C PRO A 323 4.83 1.03 30.31
N ASN A 324 4.19 1.01 29.14
CA ASN A 324 3.19 0.01 28.80
C ASN A 324 3.79 -1.40 28.64
N HIS A 325 5.10 -1.50 28.46
CA HIS A 325 5.85 -2.75 28.32
C HIS A 325 7.06 -2.75 29.25
N THR A 326 7.32 -3.90 29.84
CA THR A 326 8.54 -4.14 30.62
C THR A 326 9.73 -4.43 29.69
N ASP A 327 10.95 -4.19 30.15
CA ASP A 327 12.19 -4.53 29.44
C ASP A 327 12.23 -6.02 29.04
N LYS A 328 11.70 -6.91 29.88
CA LYS A 328 11.62 -8.34 29.60
C LYS A 328 10.71 -8.62 28.42
N GLU A 329 9.58 -7.93 28.29
CA GLU A 329 8.66 -8.08 27.16
C GLU A 329 9.25 -7.51 25.88
N LEU A 330 9.88 -6.33 25.94
CA LEU A 330 10.56 -5.72 24.81
C LEU A 330 11.69 -6.61 24.30
N LYS A 331 12.54 -7.12 25.22
CA LYS A 331 13.59 -8.06 24.87
C LYS A 331 13.02 -9.32 24.22
N ALA A 332 11.96 -9.89 24.76
CA ALA A 332 11.32 -11.09 24.18
C ALA A 332 10.78 -10.84 22.76
N ILE A 333 10.32 -9.61 22.45
CA ILE A 333 9.90 -9.20 21.09
C ILE A 333 11.10 -9.17 20.15
N LEU A 334 12.20 -8.54 20.58
CA LEU A 334 13.44 -8.46 19.79
C LEU A 334 14.04 -9.86 19.55
N ASP A 335 14.12 -10.68 20.58
CA ASP A 335 14.64 -12.05 20.47
C ASP A 335 13.80 -12.90 19.51
N ARG A 336 12.45 -12.75 19.51
CA ARG A 336 11.57 -13.42 18.53
C ARG A 336 11.82 -12.91 17.11
N ASN A 337 12.00 -11.60 16.94
CA ASN A 337 12.30 -11.01 15.63
C ASN A 337 13.62 -11.55 15.08
N GLU A 338 14.68 -11.57 15.91
CA GLU A 338 16.00 -12.06 15.53
C GLU A 338 16.05 -13.58 15.36
N LYS A 339 15.29 -14.34 16.16
CA LYS A 339 15.17 -15.81 15.98
C LYS A 339 14.75 -16.15 14.56
N GLY A 340 13.77 -15.44 14.04
CA GLY A 340 13.35 -15.49 12.65
C GLY A 340 13.10 -16.91 12.12
N TYR A 341 13.32 -17.09 10.81
CA TYR A 341 13.16 -18.35 10.10
C TYR A 341 14.38 -18.64 9.21
N LYS A 342 14.86 -19.88 9.23
CA LYS A 342 15.94 -20.36 8.34
C LYS A 342 15.38 -21.39 7.38
N PRO A 343 15.23 -21.09 6.08
CA PRO A 343 14.88 -22.07 5.06
C PRO A 343 15.95 -23.17 4.96
N LYS A 344 15.56 -24.37 4.49
CA LYS A 344 16.51 -25.48 4.29
C LYS A 344 17.69 -25.09 3.40
N ASN A 345 17.42 -24.34 2.32
CA ASN A 345 18.40 -23.88 1.35
C ASN A 345 18.30 -22.34 1.23
N GLY A 346 18.83 -21.59 2.21
CA GLY A 346 18.78 -20.16 2.14
C GLY A 346 19.35 -19.42 3.35
N LYS A 347 19.45 -18.11 3.22
CA LYS A 347 19.85 -17.20 4.31
C LYS A 347 18.76 -17.17 5.36
N LYS A 348 19.16 -17.09 6.63
CA LYS A 348 18.24 -16.81 7.74
C LYS A 348 17.54 -15.46 7.51
N LEU A 349 16.24 -15.43 7.72
CA LEU A 349 15.39 -14.25 7.67
C LEU A 349 14.96 -13.87 9.08
N THR A 350 15.01 -12.60 9.45
CA THR A 350 14.34 -12.08 10.64
C THR A 350 12.83 -12.20 10.48
N MET A 351 12.06 -12.10 11.56
CA MET A 351 10.60 -12.11 11.43
C MET A 351 10.09 -10.88 10.66
N TYR A 352 10.76 -9.74 10.77
CA TYR A 352 10.50 -8.57 9.92
C TYR A 352 10.62 -8.93 8.43
N GLU A 353 11.76 -9.53 8.02
CA GLU A 353 11.98 -9.97 6.63
C GLU A 353 10.95 -11.02 6.20
N CYS A 354 10.58 -11.95 7.09
CA CYS A 354 9.50 -12.91 6.83
C CYS A 354 8.16 -12.19 6.53
N THR A 355 7.83 -11.14 7.27
CA THR A 355 6.60 -10.36 6.99
C THR A 355 6.67 -9.61 5.67
N GLN A 356 7.85 -9.09 5.28
CA GLN A 356 8.03 -8.46 3.95
C GLN A 356 7.85 -9.50 2.85
N LYS A 357 8.45 -10.68 2.99
CA LYS A 357 8.28 -11.78 2.03
C LYS A 357 6.84 -12.24 1.92
N GLN A 358 6.14 -12.32 3.05
CA GLN A 358 4.70 -12.63 3.06
C GLN A 358 3.90 -11.61 2.23
N ARG A 359 4.20 -10.30 2.35
CA ARG A 359 3.55 -9.22 1.56
C ARG A 359 3.85 -9.32 0.06
N GLU A 360 5.06 -9.69 -0.32
CA GLU A 360 5.40 -9.97 -1.73
C GLU A 360 4.54 -11.10 -2.29
N MET A 361 4.40 -12.20 -1.53
CA MET A 361 3.58 -13.36 -1.94
C MET A 361 2.10 -12.97 -2.05
N GLU A 362 1.56 -12.22 -1.10
CA GLU A 362 0.19 -11.69 -1.16
C GLU A 362 -0.05 -10.85 -2.45
N THR A 363 0.92 -10.02 -2.81
CA THR A 363 0.85 -9.21 -4.03
C THR A 363 0.93 -10.07 -5.28
N ARG A 364 1.80 -11.09 -5.30
CA ARG A 364 1.92 -12.04 -6.42
C ARG A 364 0.63 -12.84 -6.63
N ILE A 365 -0.04 -13.26 -5.56
CA ILE A 365 -1.31 -13.98 -5.66
C ILE A 365 -2.39 -13.09 -6.28
N ARG A 366 -2.52 -11.84 -5.85
CA ARG A 366 -3.48 -10.90 -6.46
C ARG A 366 -3.22 -10.70 -7.95
N TRP A 367 -1.95 -10.54 -8.31
CA TRP A 367 -1.54 -10.39 -9.70
C TRP A 367 -1.95 -11.57 -10.59
N VAL A 368 -1.71 -12.83 -10.16
CA VAL A 368 -2.11 -13.99 -10.98
C VAL A 368 -3.62 -14.19 -11.02
N LYS A 369 -4.37 -13.74 -9.99
CA LYS A 369 -5.83 -13.70 -10.01
C LYS A 369 -6.35 -12.66 -11.03
N ASP A 370 -5.75 -11.47 -11.10
CA ASP A 370 -6.04 -10.48 -12.14
C ASP A 370 -5.81 -11.09 -13.53
N GLY A 371 -4.73 -11.86 -13.70
CA GLY A 371 -4.38 -12.55 -14.94
C GLY A 371 -5.41 -13.57 -15.38
N GLN A 372 -5.91 -14.39 -14.47
CA GLN A 372 -6.96 -15.35 -14.77
C GLN A 372 -8.25 -14.63 -15.22
N MET A 373 -8.69 -13.62 -14.46
CA MET A 373 -9.89 -12.86 -14.78
C MET A 373 -9.79 -12.18 -16.17
N MET A 374 -8.64 -11.63 -16.52
CA MET A 374 -8.40 -11.02 -17.82
C MET A 374 -8.45 -12.06 -18.94
N ALA A 375 -7.83 -13.24 -18.74
CA ALA A 375 -7.85 -14.33 -19.71
C ALA A 375 -9.28 -14.86 -19.96
N GLU A 376 -10.08 -15.03 -18.90
CA GLU A 376 -11.49 -15.41 -18.99
C GLU A 376 -12.30 -14.40 -19.81
N GLN A 377 -12.12 -13.10 -19.56
CA GLN A 377 -12.82 -12.04 -20.29
C GLN A 377 -12.40 -11.95 -21.76
N ALA A 378 -11.15 -12.29 -22.06
CA ALA A 378 -10.64 -12.40 -23.42
C ALA A 378 -11.11 -13.69 -24.13
N GLY A 379 -11.76 -14.62 -23.43
CA GLY A 379 -12.15 -15.92 -23.96
C GLY A 379 -10.98 -16.89 -24.21
N ASP A 380 -9.83 -16.65 -23.58
CA ASP A 380 -8.65 -17.52 -23.69
C ASP A 380 -8.61 -18.53 -22.53
N GLU A 381 -9.34 -19.63 -22.71
CA GLU A 381 -9.46 -20.69 -21.69
C GLU A 381 -8.11 -21.32 -21.29
N ASP A 382 -7.18 -21.51 -22.24
CA ASP A 382 -5.89 -22.12 -21.96
C ASP A 382 -5.06 -21.19 -21.08
N LEU A 383 -5.05 -19.88 -21.38
CA LEU A 383 -4.37 -18.88 -20.58
C LEU A 383 -5.03 -18.76 -19.20
N ALA A 384 -6.35 -18.84 -19.11
CA ALA A 384 -7.08 -18.83 -17.85
C ALA A 384 -6.68 -20.04 -16.97
N LYS A 385 -6.59 -21.25 -17.55
CA LYS A 385 -6.11 -22.47 -16.86
C LYS A 385 -4.65 -22.33 -16.42
N GLU A 386 -3.78 -21.72 -17.23
CA GLU A 386 -2.39 -21.44 -16.86
C GLU A 386 -2.31 -20.54 -15.62
N TYR A 387 -3.09 -19.45 -15.60
CA TYR A 387 -3.12 -18.58 -14.44
C TYR A 387 -3.76 -19.24 -13.21
N GLN A 388 -4.81 -20.06 -13.40
CA GLN A 388 -5.37 -20.83 -12.27
C GLN A 388 -4.34 -21.78 -11.65
N ALA A 389 -3.52 -22.43 -12.46
CA ALA A 389 -2.43 -23.28 -11.94
C ALA A 389 -1.41 -22.44 -11.13
N LYS A 390 -1.07 -21.25 -11.60
CA LYS A 390 -0.21 -20.29 -10.86
C LYS A 390 -0.86 -19.83 -9.55
N VAL A 391 -2.17 -19.56 -9.54
CA VAL A 391 -2.91 -19.22 -8.30
C VAL A 391 -2.79 -20.35 -7.29
N ASN A 392 -3.09 -21.58 -7.69
CA ASN A 392 -3.02 -22.74 -6.80
C ASN A 392 -1.61 -22.93 -6.23
N LYS A 393 -0.57 -22.81 -7.08
CA LYS A 393 0.84 -22.90 -6.66
C LYS A 393 1.21 -21.81 -5.65
N TYR A 394 0.92 -20.54 -5.95
CA TYR A 394 1.33 -19.44 -5.09
C TYR A 394 0.53 -19.36 -3.79
N GLU A 395 -0.73 -19.78 -3.79
CA GLU A 395 -1.52 -19.92 -2.55
C GLU A 395 -0.97 -21.05 -1.66
N ALA A 396 -0.51 -22.16 -2.25
CA ALA A 396 0.15 -23.23 -1.51
C ALA A 396 1.49 -22.76 -0.91
N GLU A 397 2.36 -22.16 -1.72
CA GLU A 397 3.64 -21.59 -1.27
C GLU A 397 3.44 -20.56 -0.14
N TYR A 398 2.43 -19.69 -0.27
CA TYR A 398 2.09 -18.69 0.75
C TYR A 398 1.68 -19.32 2.08
N LYS A 399 0.83 -20.34 2.04
CA LYS A 399 0.40 -21.07 3.24
C LYS A 399 1.57 -21.81 3.90
N GLU A 400 2.39 -22.49 3.10
CA GLU A 400 3.56 -23.23 3.58
C GLU A 400 4.59 -22.28 4.21
N PHE A 401 4.96 -21.19 3.52
CA PHE A 401 5.88 -20.19 4.03
C PHE A 401 5.36 -19.54 5.31
N SER A 402 4.10 -19.13 5.32
CA SER A 402 3.49 -18.50 6.52
C SER A 402 3.53 -19.45 7.71
N LYS A 403 3.17 -20.72 7.51
CA LYS A 403 3.22 -21.77 8.56
C LYS A 403 4.65 -21.99 9.04
N ALA A 404 5.62 -22.09 8.14
CA ALA A 404 7.01 -22.31 8.46
C ALA A 404 7.63 -21.16 9.29
N CYS A 405 7.21 -19.93 9.01
CA CYS A 405 7.61 -18.74 9.77
C CYS A 405 6.78 -18.51 11.06
N GLY A 406 5.74 -19.31 11.33
CA GLY A 406 4.80 -19.05 12.42
C GLY A 406 3.91 -17.81 12.21
N LEU A 407 3.73 -17.38 10.94
CA LEU A 407 2.90 -16.23 10.59
C LEU A 407 1.46 -16.64 10.28
N THR A 408 0.51 -15.81 10.64
CA THR A 408 -0.90 -16.01 10.29
C THR A 408 -1.13 -15.81 8.80
N VAL A 409 -1.84 -16.73 8.15
CA VAL A 409 -2.30 -16.59 6.77
C VAL A 409 -3.43 -15.57 6.70
N LYS A 410 -3.22 -14.49 5.94
CA LYS A 410 -4.17 -13.37 5.83
C LYS A 410 -4.94 -13.44 4.51
N HIS A 411 -5.98 -14.29 4.44
CA HIS A 411 -6.78 -14.50 3.23
C HIS A 411 -7.38 -13.21 2.65
N TYR A 412 -7.76 -12.25 3.50
CA TYR A 412 -8.28 -10.97 3.05
C TYR A 412 -7.26 -10.14 2.24
N LYS A 413 -5.94 -10.37 2.42
CA LYS A 413 -4.88 -9.69 1.65
C LYS A 413 -4.64 -10.28 0.27
N THR A 414 -5.05 -11.52 0.05
CA THR A 414 -4.97 -12.20 -1.26
C THR A 414 -6.30 -12.18 -2.02
N ARG A 415 -7.34 -11.58 -1.43
CA ARG A 415 -8.66 -11.46 -2.05
C ARG A 415 -8.59 -10.48 -3.23
N VAL A 416 -9.28 -10.85 -4.31
CA VAL A 416 -9.57 -10.01 -5.47
C VAL A 416 -11.07 -10.08 -5.72
N ASP A 417 -11.73 -8.92 -5.73
CA ASP A 417 -13.17 -8.86 -5.92
C ASP A 417 -13.54 -9.32 -7.34
N GLY A 418 -14.55 -10.19 -7.43
CA GLY A 418 -14.97 -10.79 -8.70
C GLY A 418 -14.17 -12.03 -9.12
N TYR A 419 -13.07 -12.36 -8.47
CA TYR A 419 -12.32 -13.58 -8.76
C TYR A 419 -13.12 -14.83 -8.38
N LYS A 420 -13.20 -15.78 -9.33
CA LYS A 420 -13.76 -17.12 -9.13
C LYS A 420 -12.72 -18.17 -9.52
N LYS A 421 -12.59 -19.19 -8.68
CA LYS A 421 -11.73 -20.32 -8.99
C LYS A 421 -12.35 -21.15 -10.11
N LEU A 422 -11.55 -21.53 -11.14
CA LEU A 422 -11.96 -22.50 -12.13
C LEU A 422 -12.01 -23.89 -11.47
N TYR A 423 -13.00 -24.70 -11.84
CA TYR A 423 -13.16 -26.08 -11.37
C TYR A 423 -12.38 -27.04 -12.24
#